data_86ea0e5c8c905bf572030409f354ba8c
#
_entry.id   86ea0e5c8c905bf572030409f354ba8c
#
_cell.length_a   1.000
_cell.length_b   1.000
_cell.length_c   1.000
_cell.angle_alpha   90.00
_cell.angle_beta   90.00
_cell.angle_gamma   90.00
#
_symmetry.space_group_name_H-M   'P 1'
#
loop_
_entity.id
_entity.type
_entity.pdbx_description
1 polymer ?
#
loop_
_entity_poly.entity_id
_entity_poly.type
_entity_poly.pdbx_seq_one_letter_code
_entity_poly.pdbx_strand_id
1 'polypeptide(L)'
;MSEIFKWLKKSDGDRRHGHADVIVLPEIENGADASQQVSIEAESVPHARPDLECDSSFDINAAEVNVKTVLDPISTVGEQYRILQAKLSLLQQQRGVKRLLITSALPSEGKTFTACCLAGVLAQEKHKKVLLVDADLRMANAWKLLGIKEVGEFKGLSHFLAGEIDMHQALYRSAESELYFLPAGKPALNPVELLSTPNLQRVANVWNRFDWVVIDSPPVVGLADTNLLASFCDAIILVVLANKTPVKLVQEAIERVGREKICGVILNRMKKLDSSRYYNYYYRQSVKQRLGVGSI
;
A
#
# COMPACT_ATOMS: atom_id res chain seq x y z
N MET A 1 -3.21 -8.20 -20.72
CA MET A 1 -2.77 -9.38 -19.93
C MET A 1 -1.66 -10.17 -20.59
N SER A 2 -1.60 -10.26 -21.88
CA SER A 2 -0.52 -10.96 -22.61
C SER A 2 0.88 -10.38 -22.32
N GLU A 3 1.00 -9.10 -22.09
CA GLU A 3 2.27 -8.39 -21.90
C GLU A 3 2.95 -8.70 -20.57
N ILE A 4 2.19 -8.71 -19.44
CA ILE A 4 2.73 -9.04 -18.12
C ILE A 4 3.22 -10.49 -18.09
N PHE A 5 2.46 -11.42 -18.68
CA PHE A 5 2.87 -12.83 -18.75
C PHE A 5 4.03 -13.07 -19.71
N LYS A 6 4.10 -12.33 -20.82
CA LYS A 6 5.26 -12.36 -21.72
C LYS A 6 6.51 -11.87 -21.00
N TRP A 7 6.37 -10.81 -20.19
CA TRP A 7 7.47 -10.21 -19.46
C TRP A 7 7.93 -11.10 -18.28
N LEU A 8 7.00 -11.65 -17.48
CA LEU A 8 7.31 -12.60 -16.41
C LEU A 8 8.07 -13.85 -16.93
N LYS A 9 7.73 -14.33 -18.14
CA LYS A 9 8.46 -15.44 -18.79
C LYS A 9 9.86 -15.05 -19.27
N LYS A 10 10.10 -13.77 -19.62
CA LYS A 10 11.39 -13.30 -20.13
C LYS A 10 12.40 -13.03 -19.02
N SER A 11 11.96 -12.81 -17.79
CA SER A 11 12.81 -12.47 -16.63
C SER A 11 13.45 -13.66 -15.93
N ASP A 12 13.21 -14.90 -16.36
CA ASP A 12 13.65 -16.14 -15.69
C ASP A 12 15.17 -16.42 -15.82
N GLY A 13 15.95 -15.55 -16.49
CA GLY A 13 17.31 -15.85 -16.95
C GLY A 13 18.48 -15.24 -16.19
N ASP A 14 18.35 -14.27 -15.28
CA ASP A 14 19.53 -13.57 -14.76
C ASP A 14 19.48 -13.20 -13.26
N ARG A 15 20.47 -13.66 -12.48
CA ARG A 15 20.57 -13.47 -11.03
C ARG A 15 21.60 -12.40 -10.68
N ARG A 16 21.28 -11.38 -9.89
CA ARG A 16 22.07 -10.67 -8.85
C ARG A 16 21.32 -9.47 -8.24
N HIS A 17 21.71 -9.06 -7.02
CA HIS A 17 21.05 -8.15 -6.08
C HIS A 17 20.62 -6.77 -6.63
N GLY A 18 19.42 -6.28 -6.28
CA GLY A 18 18.91 -4.96 -6.64
C GLY A 18 17.75 -4.49 -5.75
N HIS A 19 17.59 -3.17 -5.68
CA HIS A 19 16.54 -2.48 -4.94
C HIS A 19 15.15 -2.66 -5.59
N ALA A 20 14.07 -2.33 -4.83
CA ALA A 20 12.71 -2.41 -5.31
C ALA A 20 12.46 -1.42 -6.46
N ASP A 21 12.06 -1.93 -7.62
CA ASP A 21 11.52 -1.13 -8.71
C ASP A 21 10.02 -1.42 -8.82
N VAL A 22 9.20 -0.36 -8.76
CA VAL A 22 7.76 -0.45 -8.92
C VAL A 22 7.44 -0.34 -10.41
N ILE A 23 7.00 -1.43 -11.02
CA ILE A 23 6.41 -1.38 -12.36
C ILE A 23 4.91 -1.49 -12.21
N VAL A 24 4.23 -0.41 -12.51
CA VAL A 24 2.78 -0.34 -12.51
C VAL A 24 2.25 -0.69 -13.90
N LEU A 25 1.26 -1.46 -13.89
CA LEU A 25 0.50 -2.19 -14.86
C LEU A 25 -0.01 -1.50 -16.10
N PRO A 26 -0.49 -2.37 -17.03
CA PRO A 26 -1.04 -1.92 -18.30
C PRO A 26 -2.31 -1.10 -18.11
N GLU A 27 -2.54 -0.22 -19.06
CA GLU A 27 -3.82 0.40 -19.33
C GLU A 27 -4.91 -0.67 -19.32
N ILE A 28 -5.90 -0.51 -18.48
CA ILE A 28 -7.13 -1.31 -18.54
C ILE A 28 -7.87 -0.77 -19.75
N GLU A 29 -7.90 -1.53 -20.84
CA GLU A 29 -8.71 -1.23 -22.01
C GLU A 29 -10.13 -0.93 -21.55
N ASN A 30 -10.58 0.29 -21.81
CA ASN A 30 -11.95 0.74 -21.60
C ASN A 30 -12.85 0.04 -22.63
N GLY A 31 -13.41 -1.08 -22.26
CA GLY A 31 -14.53 -1.66 -22.95
C GLY A 31 -15.82 -1.21 -22.29
N ALA A 32 -16.27 0.00 -22.59
CA ALA A 32 -17.68 0.38 -22.52
C ALA A 32 -17.84 1.82 -23.02
N ASP A 33 -18.60 1.95 -24.06
CA ASP A 33 -19.15 3.15 -24.65
C ASP A 33 -19.90 3.95 -23.55
N ALA A 34 -19.40 5.14 -23.21
CA ALA A 34 -20.07 6.06 -22.30
C ALA A 34 -20.03 7.48 -22.86
N SER A 35 -20.80 7.70 -23.92
CA SER A 35 -21.28 9.01 -24.28
C SER A 35 -22.45 9.41 -23.34
N GLN A 36 -22.12 9.81 -22.12
CA GLN A 36 -22.98 10.64 -21.27
C GLN A 36 -22.12 11.71 -20.62
N GLN A 37 -22.26 12.93 -21.13
CA GLN A 37 -21.80 14.14 -20.50
C GLN A 37 -22.51 14.28 -19.15
N VAL A 38 -21.80 14.00 -18.06
CA VAL A 38 -22.23 14.37 -16.72
C VAL A 38 -21.64 15.75 -16.44
N SER A 39 -22.51 16.76 -16.43
CA SER A 39 -22.22 18.09 -15.89
C SER A 39 -21.82 17.92 -14.41
N ILE A 40 -20.55 18.15 -14.10
CA ILE A 40 -20.05 18.15 -12.72
C ILE A 40 -20.35 19.56 -12.18
N GLU A 41 -21.42 19.68 -11.43
CA GLU A 41 -21.61 20.81 -10.52
C GLU A 41 -20.58 20.65 -9.38
N ALA A 42 -19.68 21.62 -9.30
CA ALA A 42 -18.68 21.71 -8.25
C ALA A 42 -19.34 22.19 -6.95
N GLU A 43 -19.92 21.27 -6.20
CA GLU A 43 -20.22 21.49 -4.78
C GLU A 43 -19.33 20.57 -3.95
N SER A 44 -18.28 21.12 -3.35
CA SER A 44 -17.74 20.60 -2.11
C SER A 44 -16.91 21.64 -1.40
N VAL A 45 -17.57 22.37 -0.52
CA VAL A 45 -16.91 22.91 0.65
C VAL A 45 -16.35 21.70 1.44
N PRO A 46 -15.06 21.58 1.69
CA PRO A 46 -14.54 20.49 2.49
C PRO A 46 -15.03 20.70 3.92
N HIS A 47 -16.06 19.98 4.32
CA HIS A 47 -16.35 19.82 5.75
C HIS A 47 -15.15 19.16 6.37
N ALA A 48 -14.41 19.91 7.19
CA ALA A 48 -13.33 19.37 7.99
C ALA A 48 -13.86 18.17 8.77
N ARG A 49 -13.48 16.97 8.36
CA ARG A 49 -13.85 15.76 9.10
C ARG A 49 -13.16 15.85 10.46
N PRO A 50 -13.90 15.71 11.58
CA PRO A 50 -13.31 15.78 12.91
C PRO A 50 -12.15 14.77 12.99
N ASP A 51 -11.08 15.16 13.66
CA ASP A 51 -9.95 14.27 13.89
C ASP A 51 -10.42 13.02 14.65
N LEU A 52 -9.82 11.89 14.30
CA LEU A 52 -10.01 10.66 15.07
C LEU A 52 -9.19 10.79 16.35
N GLU A 53 -9.84 10.57 17.47
CA GLU A 53 -9.14 10.41 18.73
C GLU A 53 -8.23 9.19 18.64
N CYS A 54 -6.98 9.35 19.07
CA CYS A 54 -5.96 8.31 19.13
C CYS A 54 -5.24 8.44 20.46
N ASP A 55 -5.19 7.37 21.24
CA ASP A 55 -4.48 7.36 22.52
C ASP A 55 -2.96 7.32 22.35
N SER A 56 -2.50 6.95 21.16
CA SER A 56 -1.08 6.72 20.88
C SER A 56 -0.60 7.47 19.64
N SER A 57 0.65 7.89 19.66
CA SER A 57 1.33 8.53 18.52
C SER A 57 2.66 7.84 18.20
N PHE A 58 3.15 8.04 16.98
CA PHE A 58 4.46 7.56 16.55
C PHE A 58 5.16 8.60 15.67
N ASP A 59 6.50 8.49 15.59
CA ASP A 59 7.33 9.32 14.75
C ASP A 59 7.74 8.53 13.50
N ILE A 60 7.23 8.92 12.34
CA ILE A 60 7.58 8.28 11.05
C ILE A 60 9.07 8.46 10.72
N ASN A 61 9.73 9.49 11.28
CA ASN A 61 11.18 9.66 11.11
C ASN A 61 11.99 8.61 11.91
N ALA A 62 11.36 7.86 12.81
CA ALA A 62 11.97 6.70 13.46
C ALA A 62 11.90 5.41 12.61
N ALA A 63 11.19 5.44 11.47
CA ALA A 63 11.05 4.28 10.59
C ALA A 63 12.39 3.69 10.14
N GLU A 64 12.39 2.44 9.73
CA GLU A 64 13.59 1.78 9.17
C GLU A 64 14.19 2.59 7.99
N VAL A 65 15.52 2.52 7.83
CA VAL A 65 16.28 3.27 6.82
C VAL A 65 15.70 3.09 5.41
N ASN A 66 15.26 1.89 5.06
CA ASN A 66 14.69 1.62 3.73
C ASN A 66 13.36 2.35 3.51
N VAL A 67 12.49 2.45 4.53
CA VAL A 67 11.23 3.21 4.46
C VAL A 67 11.55 4.70 4.36
N LYS A 68 12.44 5.23 5.20
CA LYS A 68 12.90 6.62 5.13
C LYS A 68 13.44 6.97 3.74
N THR A 69 14.22 6.08 3.14
CA THR A 69 14.75 6.28 1.80
C THR A 69 13.64 6.43 0.76
N VAL A 70 12.53 5.70 0.90
CA VAL A 70 11.37 5.87 0.00
C VAL A 70 10.65 7.19 0.25
N LEU A 71 10.55 7.60 1.52
CA LEU A 71 9.87 8.83 1.90
C LEU A 71 10.69 10.10 1.59
N ASP A 72 11.99 9.97 1.37
CA ASP A 72 12.86 11.10 1.00
C ASP A 72 12.43 11.68 -0.35
N PRO A 73 12.14 13.00 -0.42
CA PRO A 73 11.68 13.67 -1.65
C PRO A 73 12.64 13.55 -2.83
N ILE A 74 13.93 13.35 -2.61
CA ILE A 74 14.97 13.25 -3.65
C ILE A 74 15.35 11.80 -3.99
N SER A 75 14.73 10.83 -3.34
CA SER A 75 15.00 9.42 -3.57
C SER A 75 14.48 8.94 -4.93
N THR A 76 15.33 8.26 -5.70
CA THR A 76 14.93 7.62 -6.97
C THR A 76 13.97 6.44 -6.75
N VAL A 77 14.09 5.75 -5.63
CA VAL A 77 13.15 4.68 -5.25
C VAL A 77 11.82 5.29 -4.82
N GLY A 78 11.86 6.38 -4.05
CA GLY A 78 10.67 7.15 -3.67
C GLY A 78 9.90 7.67 -4.88
N GLU A 79 10.59 8.03 -5.98
CA GLU A 79 9.94 8.46 -7.21
C GLU A 79 9.04 7.38 -7.82
N GLN A 80 9.40 6.11 -7.73
CA GLN A 80 8.54 5.02 -8.19
C GLN A 80 7.22 4.95 -7.40
N TYR A 81 7.29 5.18 -6.09
CA TYR A 81 6.08 5.25 -5.25
C TYR A 81 5.25 6.51 -5.53
N ARG A 82 5.88 7.65 -5.85
CA ARG A 82 5.17 8.87 -6.27
C ARG A 82 4.46 8.70 -7.61
N ILE A 83 5.09 8.00 -8.57
CA ILE A 83 4.44 7.62 -9.84
C ILE A 83 3.23 6.69 -9.56
N LEU A 84 3.37 5.73 -8.65
CA LEU A 84 2.27 4.88 -8.22
C LEU A 84 1.15 5.70 -7.57
N GLN A 85 1.48 6.61 -6.65
CA GLN A 85 0.54 7.53 -6.04
C GLN A 85 -0.26 8.31 -7.08
N ALA A 86 0.41 8.91 -8.07
CA ALA A 86 -0.27 9.67 -9.12
C ALA A 86 -1.29 8.82 -9.89
N LYS A 87 -0.94 7.57 -10.22
CA LYS A 87 -1.85 6.62 -10.89
C LYS A 87 -3.03 6.22 -9.99
N LEU A 88 -2.78 5.99 -8.71
CA LEU A 88 -3.83 5.67 -7.74
C LEU A 88 -4.78 6.86 -7.53
N SER A 89 -4.26 8.08 -7.47
CA SER A 89 -5.08 9.30 -7.37
C SER A 89 -5.99 9.46 -8.59
N LEU A 90 -5.50 9.15 -9.79
CA LEU A 90 -6.34 9.11 -10.99
C LEU A 90 -7.42 8.01 -10.90
N LEU A 91 -7.06 6.82 -10.43
CA LEU A 91 -8.00 5.71 -10.24
C LEU A 91 -9.07 6.07 -9.18
N GLN A 92 -8.68 6.77 -8.11
CA GLN A 92 -9.61 7.30 -7.11
C GLN A 92 -10.62 8.26 -7.72
N GLN A 93 -10.15 9.20 -8.55
CA GLN A 93 -11.04 10.17 -9.23
C GLN A 93 -12.01 9.49 -10.19
N GLN A 94 -11.54 8.49 -10.95
CA GLN A 94 -12.36 7.82 -11.97
C GLN A 94 -13.33 6.78 -11.40
N ARG A 95 -12.96 6.08 -10.33
CA ARG A 95 -13.68 4.89 -9.84
C ARG A 95 -14.02 4.94 -8.35
N GLY A 96 -13.66 6.00 -7.64
CA GLY A 96 -13.92 6.14 -6.20
C GLY A 96 -13.10 5.18 -5.31
N VAL A 97 -12.01 4.59 -5.83
CA VAL A 97 -11.16 3.67 -5.07
C VAL A 97 -10.54 4.37 -3.87
N LYS A 98 -10.71 3.80 -2.68
CA LYS A 98 -10.12 4.30 -1.42
C LYS A 98 -9.42 3.21 -0.63
N ARG A 99 -9.94 1.98 -0.66
CA ARG A 99 -9.45 0.85 0.14
C ARG A 99 -8.62 -0.08 -0.73
N LEU A 100 -7.31 -0.04 -0.52
CA LEU A 100 -6.31 -0.79 -1.27
C LEU A 100 -5.80 -1.96 -0.43
N LEU A 101 -6.00 -3.18 -0.89
CA LEU A 101 -5.38 -4.37 -0.32
C LEU A 101 -4.00 -4.59 -0.96
N ILE A 102 -2.97 -4.68 -0.14
CA ILE A 102 -1.62 -5.03 -0.57
C ILE A 102 -1.37 -6.48 -0.16
N THR A 103 -1.18 -7.34 -1.14
CA THR A 103 -0.95 -8.77 -0.91
C THR A 103 0.14 -9.32 -1.83
N SER A 104 0.45 -10.60 -1.69
CA SER A 104 1.44 -11.31 -2.52
C SER A 104 1.02 -12.76 -2.71
N ALA A 105 1.61 -13.45 -3.68
CA ALA A 105 1.38 -14.89 -3.86
C ALA A 105 1.97 -15.68 -2.69
N LEU A 106 3.20 -15.35 -2.28
CA LEU A 106 3.98 -16.06 -1.27
C LEU A 106 4.45 -15.15 -0.13
N PRO A 107 4.85 -15.70 1.01
CA PRO A 107 5.52 -14.94 2.07
C PRO A 107 6.82 -14.28 1.58
N SER A 108 7.25 -13.20 2.26
CA SER A 108 8.53 -12.52 2.04
C SER A 108 8.72 -11.87 0.66
N GLU A 109 7.64 -11.62 -0.09
CA GLU A 109 7.69 -10.92 -1.38
C GLU A 109 7.74 -9.38 -1.23
N GLY A 110 7.61 -8.86 0.00
CA GLY A 110 7.75 -7.43 0.31
C GLY A 110 6.42 -6.67 0.40
N LYS A 111 5.29 -7.36 0.55
CA LYS A 111 3.96 -6.77 0.70
C LYS A 111 3.89 -5.71 1.82
N THR A 112 4.34 -6.07 3.03
CA THR A 112 4.33 -5.18 4.20
C THR A 112 5.20 -3.93 4.00
N PHE A 113 6.41 -4.10 3.44
CA PHE A 113 7.27 -2.98 3.08
C PHE A 113 6.60 -2.06 2.05
N THR A 114 5.99 -2.64 1.02
CA THR A 114 5.25 -1.90 0.00
C THR A 114 4.07 -1.13 0.61
N ALA A 115 3.31 -1.75 1.51
CA ALA A 115 2.18 -1.12 2.20
C ALA A 115 2.64 0.09 3.05
N CYS A 116 3.70 -0.08 3.85
CA CYS A 116 4.27 1.01 4.67
C CYS A 116 4.75 2.18 3.81
N CYS A 117 5.53 1.89 2.74
CA CYS A 117 6.04 2.91 1.85
C CYS A 117 4.92 3.64 1.09
N LEU A 118 3.94 2.91 0.57
CA LEU A 118 2.82 3.49 -0.14
C LEU A 118 1.98 4.37 0.78
N ALA A 119 1.63 3.89 1.96
CA ALA A 119 0.87 4.67 2.94
C ALA A 119 1.61 5.95 3.34
N GLY A 120 2.93 5.86 3.58
CA GLY A 120 3.76 7.02 3.89
C GLY A 120 3.81 8.04 2.76
N VAL A 121 3.96 7.61 1.49
CA VAL A 121 3.97 8.50 0.33
C VAL A 121 2.59 9.15 0.11
N LEU A 122 1.50 8.39 0.25
CA LEU A 122 0.13 8.93 0.16
C LEU A 122 -0.13 9.99 1.24
N ALA A 123 0.41 9.81 2.44
CA ALA A 123 0.25 10.76 3.55
C ALA A 123 1.09 12.05 3.39
N GLN A 124 2.01 12.13 2.41
CA GLN A 124 2.72 13.36 2.05
C GLN A 124 1.84 14.32 1.24
N GLU A 125 0.71 13.85 0.70
CA GLU A 125 -0.26 14.71 0.01
C GLU A 125 -1.02 15.56 1.05
N LYS A 126 -1.00 16.88 0.86
CA LYS A 126 -1.64 17.81 1.79
C LYS A 126 -3.14 17.49 1.95
N HIS A 127 -3.60 17.54 3.19
CA HIS A 127 -5.01 17.35 3.56
C HIS A 127 -5.58 15.95 3.31
N LYS A 128 -4.75 14.96 2.98
CA LYS A 128 -5.20 13.57 2.82
C LYS A 128 -4.93 12.78 4.11
N LYS A 129 -6.01 12.27 4.71
CA LYS A 129 -5.92 11.33 5.84
C LYS A 129 -5.73 9.92 5.31
N VAL A 130 -4.63 9.29 5.70
CA VAL A 130 -4.26 7.93 5.24
C VAL A 130 -4.23 6.99 6.43
N LEU A 131 -4.90 5.85 6.31
CA LEU A 131 -4.83 4.76 7.28
C LEU A 131 -4.03 3.60 6.71
N LEU A 132 -2.97 3.20 7.40
CA LEU A 132 -2.30 1.92 7.20
C LEU A 132 -2.87 0.91 8.19
N VAL A 133 -3.33 -0.23 7.69
CA VAL A 133 -3.84 -1.35 8.51
C VAL A 133 -2.90 -2.54 8.34
N ASP A 134 -2.32 -3.02 9.43
CA ASP A 134 -1.65 -4.33 9.46
C ASP A 134 -2.70 -5.40 9.75
N ALA A 135 -3.18 -6.06 8.70
CA ALA A 135 -4.17 -7.13 8.78
C ALA A 135 -3.54 -8.54 8.65
N ASP A 136 -2.20 -8.65 8.68
CA ASP A 136 -1.52 -9.93 8.82
C ASP A 136 -1.53 -10.35 10.30
N LEU A 137 -2.68 -10.84 10.77
CA LEU A 137 -2.87 -11.28 12.17
C LEU A 137 -2.02 -12.49 12.55
N ARG A 138 -1.25 -13.05 11.61
CA ARG A 138 -0.34 -14.19 11.83
C ARG A 138 1.09 -13.73 12.04
N MET A 139 1.54 -12.75 11.26
CA MET A 139 2.94 -12.31 11.22
C MET A 139 3.04 -10.77 11.13
N ALA A 140 2.48 -10.08 12.11
CA ALA A 140 2.48 -8.62 12.21
C ALA A 140 3.91 -8.05 12.23
N ASN A 141 4.27 -7.24 11.23
CA ASN A 141 5.61 -6.66 11.12
C ASN A 141 5.63 -5.18 10.70
N ALA A 142 4.48 -4.59 10.34
CA ALA A 142 4.43 -3.21 9.85
C ALA A 142 4.94 -2.21 10.90
N TRP A 143 4.65 -2.42 12.19
CA TRP A 143 5.09 -1.57 13.28
C TRP A 143 6.62 -1.45 13.36
N LYS A 144 7.37 -2.55 13.08
CA LYS A 144 8.85 -2.52 13.05
C LYS A 144 9.35 -1.61 11.94
N LEU A 145 8.77 -1.75 10.75
CA LEU A 145 9.15 -0.93 9.59
C LEU A 145 8.87 0.56 9.82
N LEU A 146 7.80 0.88 10.57
CA LEU A 146 7.47 2.24 10.96
C LEU A 146 8.30 2.77 12.14
N GLY A 147 9.20 1.95 12.71
CA GLY A 147 10.06 2.34 13.82
C GLY A 147 9.31 2.51 15.14
N ILE A 148 8.11 1.97 15.24
CA ILE A 148 7.33 2.00 16.47
C ILE A 148 7.94 1.01 17.45
N LYS A 149 8.31 1.48 18.63
CA LYS A 149 8.88 0.63 19.69
C LYS A 149 7.75 -0.12 20.38
N GLU A 150 7.95 -1.40 20.61
CA GLU A 150 7.06 -2.22 21.42
C GLU A 150 7.16 -1.74 22.88
N VAL A 151 6.10 -1.08 23.37
CA VAL A 151 6.00 -0.63 24.75
C VAL A 151 4.78 -1.29 25.36
N GLY A 152 4.99 -2.38 26.08
CA GLY A 152 3.91 -3.14 26.72
C GLY A 152 3.09 -3.98 25.73
N GLU A 153 1.82 -4.23 26.05
CA GLU A 153 0.92 -4.99 25.19
C GLU A 153 0.47 -4.14 24.00
N PHE A 154 0.85 -4.57 22.80
CA PHE A 154 0.55 -3.86 21.54
C PHE A 154 -0.94 -4.03 21.19
N LYS A 155 -1.76 -3.04 21.53
CA LYS A 155 -3.19 -3.01 21.17
C LYS A 155 -3.35 -2.78 19.67
N GLY A 156 -4.32 -3.45 19.04
CA GLY A 156 -4.50 -3.32 17.59
C GLY A 156 -5.77 -4.01 17.09
N LEU A 157 -5.77 -4.31 15.79
CA LEU A 157 -6.92 -4.85 15.07
C LEU A 157 -7.49 -6.12 15.71
N SER A 158 -6.64 -7.08 16.16
CA SER A 158 -7.08 -8.33 16.79
C SER A 158 -7.89 -8.07 18.08
N HIS A 159 -7.44 -7.13 18.90
CA HIS A 159 -8.14 -6.77 20.14
C HIS A 159 -9.49 -6.09 19.86
N PHE A 160 -9.52 -5.18 18.84
CA PHE A 160 -10.78 -4.54 18.45
C PHE A 160 -11.77 -5.55 17.87
N LEU A 161 -11.31 -6.48 17.01
CA LEU A 161 -12.16 -7.53 16.44
C LEU A 161 -12.69 -8.48 17.52
N ALA A 162 -11.91 -8.76 18.55
CA ALA A 162 -12.34 -9.54 19.72
C ALA A 162 -13.30 -8.77 20.65
N GLY A 163 -13.50 -7.47 20.44
CA GLY A 163 -14.33 -6.63 21.30
C GLY A 163 -13.67 -6.27 22.65
N GLU A 164 -12.36 -6.41 22.75
CA GLU A 164 -11.59 -6.17 23.99
C GLU A 164 -11.30 -4.66 24.21
N ILE A 165 -11.25 -3.88 23.12
CA ILE A 165 -10.94 -2.44 23.14
C ILE A 165 -11.76 -1.66 22.13
N ASP A 166 -11.82 -0.34 22.29
CA ASP A 166 -12.37 0.58 21.31
C ASP A 166 -11.33 0.98 20.25
N MET A 167 -11.80 1.50 19.10
CA MET A 167 -10.94 1.84 17.96
C MET A 167 -9.91 2.92 18.31
N HIS A 168 -10.24 3.92 19.12
CA HIS A 168 -9.30 4.98 19.51
C HIS A 168 -8.10 4.44 20.29
N GLN A 169 -8.28 3.34 21.04
CA GLN A 169 -7.21 2.65 21.77
C GLN A 169 -6.32 1.78 20.86
N ALA A 170 -6.83 1.39 19.69
CA ALA A 170 -6.10 0.59 18.71
C ALA A 170 -5.34 1.44 17.68
N LEU A 171 -5.73 2.71 17.49
CA LEU A 171 -5.17 3.59 16.47
C LEU A 171 -3.96 4.36 16.99
N TYR A 172 -2.95 4.47 16.13
CA TYR A 172 -1.78 5.33 16.31
C TYR A 172 -1.81 6.43 15.25
N ARG A 173 -1.44 7.66 15.62
CA ARG A 173 -1.31 8.78 14.69
C ARG A 173 0.15 9.21 14.57
N SER A 174 0.60 9.48 13.35
CA SER A 174 1.92 10.11 13.14
C SER A 174 1.93 11.53 13.72
N ALA A 175 3.03 11.88 14.41
CA ALA A 175 3.21 13.22 14.96
C ALA A 175 3.39 14.30 13.87
N GLU A 176 3.88 13.92 12.68
CA GLU A 176 4.34 14.85 11.64
C GLU A 176 3.54 14.77 10.34
N SER A 177 2.58 13.85 10.22
CA SER A 177 1.80 13.66 9.00
C SER A 177 0.37 13.18 9.30
N GLU A 178 -0.49 13.21 8.29
CA GLU A 178 -1.84 12.67 8.37
C GLU A 178 -1.85 11.14 8.15
N LEU A 179 -0.78 10.44 8.56
CA LEU A 179 -0.71 8.98 8.56
C LEU A 179 -1.22 8.44 9.90
N TYR A 180 -2.20 7.56 9.81
CA TYR A 180 -2.71 6.76 10.91
C TYR A 180 -2.30 5.31 10.71
N PHE A 181 -2.05 4.61 11.79
CA PHE A 181 -1.68 3.20 11.77
C PHE A 181 -2.57 2.39 12.71
N LEU A 182 -3.14 1.32 12.19
CA LEU A 182 -3.85 0.29 12.95
C LEU A 182 -2.99 -0.99 12.92
N PRO A 183 -2.20 -1.25 13.97
CA PRO A 183 -1.39 -2.47 14.05
C PRO A 183 -2.26 -3.72 14.14
N ALA A 184 -1.72 -4.87 13.81
CA ALA A 184 -2.43 -6.14 13.92
C ALA A 184 -2.81 -6.50 15.38
N GLY A 185 -2.05 -6.02 16.35
CA GLY A 185 -2.21 -6.39 17.76
C GLY A 185 -1.56 -7.73 18.08
N LYS A 186 -2.10 -8.47 19.06
CA LYS A 186 -1.60 -9.80 19.41
C LYS A 186 -1.84 -10.80 18.27
N PRO A 187 -0.92 -11.76 18.06
CA PRO A 187 -1.14 -12.82 17.08
C PRO A 187 -2.42 -13.60 17.38
N ALA A 188 -3.24 -13.79 16.36
CA ALA A 188 -4.49 -14.51 16.49
C ALA A 188 -4.30 -16.01 16.25
N LEU A 189 -4.84 -16.86 17.13
CA LEU A 189 -4.86 -18.31 16.91
C LEU A 189 -5.77 -18.69 15.73
N ASN A 190 -6.88 -17.99 15.57
CA ASN A 190 -7.85 -18.21 14.51
C ASN A 190 -8.20 -16.89 13.78
N PRO A 191 -7.33 -16.38 12.89
CA PRO A 191 -7.56 -15.12 12.17
C PRO A 191 -8.85 -15.12 11.33
N VAL A 192 -9.18 -16.24 10.72
CA VAL A 192 -10.39 -16.39 9.87
C VAL A 192 -11.65 -16.12 10.68
N GLU A 193 -11.72 -16.63 11.89
CA GLU A 193 -12.86 -16.40 12.78
C GLU A 193 -12.99 -14.92 13.17
N LEU A 194 -11.88 -14.28 13.56
CA LEU A 194 -11.87 -12.85 13.89
C LEU A 194 -12.28 -11.98 12.71
N LEU A 195 -11.74 -12.26 11.52
CA LEU A 195 -12.05 -11.51 10.30
C LEU A 195 -13.48 -11.75 9.79
N SER A 196 -14.12 -12.86 10.20
CA SER A 196 -15.52 -13.17 9.86
C SER A 196 -16.52 -12.57 10.83
N THR A 197 -16.07 -11.89 11.87
CA THR A 197 -16.96 -11.31 12.89
C THR A 197 -17.68 -10.04 12.38
N PRO A 198 -18.85 -9.69 12.97
CA PRO A 198 -19.51 -8.42 12.69
C PRO A 198 -18.63 -7.20 12.95
N ASN A 199 -17.58 -7.35 13.78
CA ASN A 199 -16.65 -6.27 14.08
C ASN A 199 -15.83 -5.84 12.86
N LEU A 200 -15.56 -6.73 11.88
CA LEU A 200 -14.89 -6.32 10.65
C LEU A 200 -15.72 -5.27 9.88
N GLN A 201 -17.05 -5.38 9.89
CA GLN A 201 -17.91 -4.35 9.31
C GLN A 201 -17.79 -3.01 10.07
N ARG A 202 -17.63 -3.05 11.40
CA ARG A 202 -17.41 -1.84 12.21
C ARG A 202 -16.06 -1.19 11.87
N VAL A 203 -15.01 -1.99 11.67
CA VAL A 203 -13.70 -1.50 11.18
C VAL A 203 -13.85 -0.84 9.82
N ALA A 204 -14.53 -1.49 8.87
CA ALA A 204 -14.75 -0.96 7.53
C ALA A 204 -15.52 0.38 7.54
N ASN A 205 -16.43 0.57 8.48
CA ASN A 205 -17.14 1.85 8.66
C ASN A 205 -16.19 2.98 9.10
N VAL A 206 -15.22 2.67 9.97
CA VAL A 206 -14.18 3.64 10.37
C VAL A 206 -13.32 4.04 9.18
N TRP A 207 -13.03 3.11 8.28
CA TRP A 207 -12.23 3.37 7.07
C TRP A 207 -12.83 4.48 6.18
N ASN A 208 -14.13 4.68 6.18
CA ASN A 208 -14.79 5.75 5.41
C ASN A 208 -14.36 7.17 5.85
N ARG A 209 -13.74 7.31 7.02
CA ARG A 209 -13.23 8.59 7.54
C ARG A 209 -11.88 9.00 6.92
N PHE A 210 -11.23 8.10 6.19
CA PHE A 210 -9.95 8.32 5.52
C PHE A 210 -10.12 8.55 4.03
N ASP A 211 -9.17 9.24 3.44
CA ASP A 211 -9.09 9.43 1.98
C ASP A 211 -8.48 8.20 1.31
N TRP A 212 -7.52 7.57 2.01
CA TRP A 212 -6.92 6.31 1.63
C TRP A 212 -6.86 5.34 2.80
N VAL A 213 -7.12 4.08 2.52
CA VAL A 213 -6.88 2.96 3.44
C VAL A 213 -6.00 1.94 2.73
N VAL A 214 -4.79 1.77 3.23
CA VAL A 214 -3.82 0.78 2.74
C VAL A 214 -3.80 -0.39 3.70
N ILE A 215 -4.15 -1.58 3.24
CA ILE A 215 -4.32 -2.77 4.07
C ILE A 215 -3.22 -3.76 3.70
N ASP A 216 -2.25 -3.97 4.61
CA ASP A 216 -1.29 -5.07 4.51
C ASP A 216 -1.98 -6.37 4.91
N SER A 217 -1.87 -7.40 4.09
CA SER A 217 -2.54 -8.69 4.30
C SER A 217 -1.57 -9.86 4.26
N PRO A 218 -1.95 -11.05 4.75
CA PRO A 218 -1.18 -12.26 4.49
C PRO A 218 -1.07 -12.58 3.00
N PRO A 219 -0.15 -13.50 2.59
CA PRO A 219 -0.10 -13.99 1.22
C PRO A 219 -1.38 -14.75 0.84
N VAL A 220 -1.71 -14.74 -0.46
CA VAL A 220 -2.96 -15.35 -0.98
C VAL A 220 -2.91 -16.87 -0.99
N VAL A 221 -1.77 -17.43 -1.41
CA VAL A 221 -1.67 -18.88 -1.62
C VAL A 221 -1.61 -19.60 -0.27
N GLY A 222 -2.56 -20.48 -0.05
CA GLY A 222 -2.66 -21.30 1.16
C GLY A 222 -3.41 -20.69 2.35
N LEU A 223 -3.89 -19.43 2.26
CA LEU A 223 -4.60 -18.75 3.34
C LEU A 223 -5.95 -18.19 2.86
N ALA A 224 -6.95 -18.26 3.73
CA ALA A 224 -8.29 -17.72 3.46
C ALA A 224 -8.47 -16.27 3.90
N ASP A 225 -7.63 -15.80 4.81
CA ASP A 225 -7.68 -14.48 5.44
C ASP A 225 -7.76 -13.36 4.40
N THR A 226 -6.91 -13.45 3.36
CA THR A 226 -6.80 -12.45 2.30
C THR A 226 -8.09 -12.33 1.48
N ASN A 227 -8.81 -13.44 1.25
CA ASN A 227 -10.08 -13.41 0.52
C ASN A 227 -11.18 -12.69 1.31
N LEU A 228 -11.18 -12.86 2.64
CA LEU A 228 -12.10 -12.13 3.53
C LEU A 228 -11.81 -10.63 3.48
N LEU A 229 -10.54 -10.23 3.62
CA LEU A 229 -10.12 -8.83 3.54
C LEU A 229 -10.43 -8.23 2.16
N ALA A 230 -10.21 -8.98 1.08
CA ALA A 230 -10.47 -8.54 -0.29
C ALA A 230 -11.95 -8.17 -0.52
N SER A 231 -12.90 -8.80 0.20
CA SER A 231 -14.32 -8.46 0.08
C SER A 231 -14.66 -7.06 0.58
N PHE A 232 -13.84 -6.48 1.46
CA PHE A 232 -13.99 -5.13 2.02
C PHE A 232 -13.15 -4.08 1.30
N CYS A 233 -12.36 -4.47 0.29
CA CYS A 233 -11.46 -3.58 -0.44
C CYS A 233 -12.02 -3.24 -1.82
N ASP A 234 -11.71 -2.02 -2.28
CA ASP A 234 -12.13 -1.51 -3.58
C ASP A 234 -11.19 -2.00 -4.69
N ALA A 235 -9.90 -2.17 -4.38
CA ALA A 235 -8.90 -2.63 -5.32
C ALA A 235 -7.74 -3.36 -4.62
N ILE A 236 -7.01 -4.18 -5.38
CA ILE A 236 -5.90 -5.02 -4.91
C ILE A 236 -4.64 -4.70 -5.69
N ILE A 237 -3.53 -4.53 -4.98
CA ILE A 237 -2.18 -4.50 -5.55
C ILE A 237 -1.49 -5.80 -5.18
N LEU A 238 -1.07 -6.55 -6.19
CA LEU A 238 -0.32 -7.80 -6.01
C LEU A 238 1.18 -7.53 -6.07
N VAL A 239 1.90 -7.81 -4.99
CA VAL A 239 3.36 -7.72 -4.93
C VAL A 239 3.95 -9.05 -5.33
N VAL A 240 4.88 -9.03 -6.27
CA VAL A 240 5.55 -10.20 -6.83
C VAL A 240 7.07 -10.04 -6.70
N LEU A 241 7.76 -11.02 -6.18
CA LEU A 241 9.21 -11.00 -6.10
C LEU A 241 9.81 -11.35 -7.48
N ALA A 242 10.40 -10.33 -8.13
CA ALA A 242 10.96 -10.48 -9.47
C ALA A 242 12.00 -11.61 -9.52
N ASN A 243 11.96 -12.40 -10.60
CA ASN A 243 12.86 -13.52 -10.88
C ASN A 243 12.86 -14.64 -9.80
N LYS A 244 11.87 -14.67 -8.90
CA LYS A 244 11.76 -15.70 -7.86
C LYS A 244 10.38 -16.33 -7.77
N THR A 245 9.32 -15.54 -7.86
CA THR A 245 7.97 -16.06 -7.76
C THR A 245 7.58 -16.80 -9.04
N PRO A 246 7.23 -18.10 -8.96
CA PRO A 246 6.77 -18.85 -10.11
C PRO A 246 5.49 -18.24 -10.71
N VAL A 247 5.45 -18.09 -12.03
CA VAL A 247 4.29 -17.52 -12.76
C VAL A 247 2.98 -18.24 -12.42
N LYS A 248 3.02 -19.56 -12.24
CA LYS A 248 1.84 -20.34 -11.84
C LYS A 248 1.23 -19.89 -10.51
N LEU A 249 2.07 -19.56 -9.52
CA LEU A 249 1.59 -19.09 -8.22
C LEU A 249 1.04 -17.65 -8.29
N VAL A 250 1.61 -16.82 -9.18
CA VAL A 250 1.03 -15.50 -9.46
C VAL A 250 -0.36 -15.65 -10.10
N GLN A 251 -0.52 -16.57 -11.05
CA GLN A 251 -1.82 -16.86 -11.68
C GLN A 251 -2.83 -17.38 -10.64
N GLU A 252 -2.43 -18.33 -9.82
CA GLU A 252 -3.26 -18.86 -8.74
C GLU A 252 -3.70 -17.76 -7.77
N ALA A 253 -2.78 -16.86 -7.38
CA ALA A 253 -3.11 -15.74 -6.52
C ALA A 253 -4.14 -14.80 -7.15
N ILE A 254 -3.98 -14.49 -8.45
CA ILE A 254 -4.91 -13.65 -9.22
C ILE A 254 -6.32 -14.27 -9.26
N GLU A 255 -6.40 -15.58 -9.52
CA GLU A 255 -7.68 -16.31 -9.58
C GLU A 255 -8.38 -16.33 -8.22
N ARG A 256 -7.62 -16.53 -7.12
CA ARG A 256 -8.17 -16.60 -5.76
C ARG A 256 -8.76 -15.29 -5.25
N VAL A 257 -8.13 -14.15 -5.55
CA VAL A 257 -8.63 -12.83 -5.07
C VAL A 257 -9.63 -12.17 -6.01
N GLY A 258 -9.82 -12.73 -7.20
CA GLY A 258 -10.66 -12.14 -8.25
C GLY A 258 -9.88 -11.14 -9.10
N ARG A 259 -9.73 -11.47 -10.38
CA ARG A 259 -8.97 -10.70 -11.36
C ARG A 259 -9.46 -9.28 -11.53
N GLU A 260 -10.75 -9.07 -11.45
CA GLU A 260 -11.44 -7.79 -11.61
C GLU A 260 -11.09 -6.80 -10.52
N LYS A 261 -10.67 -7.28 -9.33
CA LYS A 261 -10.25 -6.43 -8.22
C LYS A 261 -8.79 -5.99 -8.32
N ILE A 262 -7.97 -6.66 -9.13
CA ILE A 262 -6.54 -6.32 -9.23
C ILE A 262 -6.38 -5.07 -10.10
N CYS A 263 -6.02 -3.96 -9.46
CA CYS A 263 -5.71 -2.70 -10.13
C CYS A 263 -4.23 -2.57 -10.48
N GLY A 264 -3.36 -3.41 -9.88
CA GLY A 264 -1.93 -3.28 -10.08
C GLY A 264 -1.10 -4.49 -9.65
N VAL A 265 0.09 -4.68 -10.29
CA VAL A 265 1.14 -5.61 -9.84
C VAL A 265 2.44 -4.84 -9.64
N ILE A 266 3.07 -5.02 -8.49
CA ILE A 266 4.39 -4.44 -8.19
C ILE A 266 5.43 -5.54 -8.29
N LEU A 267 6.42 -5.33 -9.15
CA LEU A 267 7.58 -6.22 -9.24
C LEU A 267 8.66 -5.74 -8.28
N ASN A 268 8.76 -6.43 -7.15
CA ASN A 268 9.69 -6.07 -6.10
C ASN A 268 11.08 -6.68 -6.35
N ARG A 269 12.13 -5.97 -5.92
CA ARG A 269 13.55 -6.37 -6.03
C ARG A 269 13.99 -6.69 -7.47
N MET A 270 13.52 -5.90 -8.43
CA MET A 270 14.07 -5.95 -9.79
C MET A 270 15.50 -5.46 -9.84
N LYS A 271 16.29 -6.04 -10.72
CA LYS A 271 17.59 -5.47 -11.11
C LYS A 271 17.36 -4.21 -11.94
N LYS A 272 18.15 -3.17 -11.69
CA LYS A 272 18.14 -1.94 -12.50
C LYS A 272 18.24 -2.28 -13.98
N LEU A 273 17.24 -1.91 -14.77
CA LEU A 273 17.36 -1.72 -16.20
C LEU A 273 18.13 -0.42 -16.46
N ASP A 274 18.97 -0.39 -17.50
CA ASP A 274 19.83 0.76 -17.87
C ASP A 274 19.10 2.09 -18.13
N SER A 275 17.77 2.09 -18.21
CA SER A 275 16.92 3.28 -18.26
C SER A 275 17.13 4.25 -17.09
N SER A 276 17.70 3.77 -15.97
CA SER A 276 18.01 4.57 -14.80
C SER A 276 19.07 5.65 -15.06
N ARG A 277 19.96 5.48 -16.04
CA ARG A 277 20.98 6.50 -16.38
C ARG A 277 20.35 7.78 -16.92
N TYR A 278 19.34 7.64 -17.77
CA TYR A 278 18.65 8.78 -18.38
C TYR A 278 17.81 9.53 -17.34
N TYR A 279 17.14 8.80 -16.46
CA TYR A 279 16.31 9.35 -15.39
C TYR A 279 17.16 10.09 -14.33
N ASN A 280 18.28 9.50 -13.89
CA ASN A 280 19.21 10.10 -12.95
C ASN A 280 19.86 11.37 -13.50
N TYR A 281 20.09 11.46 -14.81
CA TYR A 281 20.67 12.66 -15.44
C TYR A 281 19.70 13.84 -15.38
N TYR A 282 18.44 13.64 -15.78
CA TYR A 282 17.42 14.70 -15.76
C TYR A 282 17.06 15.14 -14.35
N TYR A 283 16.92 14.19 -13.42
CA TYR A 283 16.57 14.50 -12.04
C TYR A 283 17.67 15.27 -11.31
N ARG A 284 18.93 14.89 -11.47
CA ARG A 284 20.07 15.62 -10.90
C ARG A 284 20.20 17.05 -11.45
N GLN A 285 19.87 17.27 -12.71
CA GLN A 285 19.87 18.62 -13.27
C GLN A 285 18.74 19.47 -12.73
N SER A 286 17.53 18.96 -12.61
CA SER A 286 16.39 19.70 -12.08
C SER A 286 16.54 20.04 -10.60
N VAL A 287 17.14 19.16 -9.80
CA VAL A 287 17.46 19.41 -8.38
C VAL A 287 18.57 20.44 -8.24
N LYS A 288 19.63 20.37 -9.05
CA LYS A 288 20.68 21.40 -9.06
C LYS A 288 20.15 22.80 -9.40
N GLN A 289 19.24 22.89 -10.39
CA GLN A 289 18.59 24.17 -10.72
C GLN A 289 17.70 24.71 -9.58
N ARG A 290 16.97 23.84 -8.85
CA ARG A 290 16.12 24.25 -7.72
C ARG A 290 16.92 24.64 -6.48
N LEU A 291 18.09 24.05 -6.26
CA LEU A 291 18.95 24.34 -5.10
C LEU A 291 19.95 25.49 -5.36
N GLY A 292 19.95 26.09 -6.54
CA GLY A 292 20.83 27.23 -6.86
C GLY A 292 22.33 26.88 -6.86
N VAL A 293 22.71 25.61 -6.94
CA VAL A 293 24.12 25.20 -6.99
C VAL A 293 24.60 25.34 -8.42
N GLY A 294 25.12 26.50 -8.73
CA GLY A 294 25.76 26.82 -10.00
C GLY A 294 26.96 25.92 -10.28
N SER A 295 27.14 25.62 -11.56
CA SER A 295 28.29 24.89 -12.08
C SER A 295 29.59 25.64 -11.72
N ILE A 296 30.50 24.96 -11.02
CA ILE A 296 31.92 25.23 -11.03
C ILE A 296 32.57 24.29 -12.01
#